data_c8fd56cc702d6fb1c637dacaff371bd0
#
_entry.id   c8fd56cc702d6fb1c637dacaff371bd0
#
_cell.length_a   1.000
_cell.length_b   1.000
_cell.length_c   1.000
_cell.angle_alpha   90.00
_cell.angle_beta   90.00
_cell.angle_gamma   90.00
#
_symmetry.space_group_name_H-M   'P 1'
#
loop_
_entity.id
_entity.type
_entity.pdbx_description
1 polymer ?
#
loop_
_entity_poly.entity_id
_entity_poly.type
_entity_poly.pdbx_seq_one_letter_code
_entity_poly.pdbx_strand_id
1 'polypeptide(L)'
;MLLIRKYFSYAKYLANKNTTNFERFKNWMHTYIAYKSNESKFNPTYLPKYEQGQIIFVDFGCGIRHEFSYPHYAIVLNTNDRKKNDLLTVVPLTSKKPKHTNLKDWEHEIAYPIKNLLVDKVVKDFNL
;
A
#
# COMPACT_ATOMS: atom_id res chain seq x y z
N MET A 1 14.64 -9.22 25.41
CA MET A 1 15.78 -9.94 24.80
C MET A 1 15.40 -10.98 23.76
N LEU A 2 14.35 -11.77 23.96
CA LEU A 2 13.89 -12.81 23.01
C LEU A 2 13.45 -12.25 21.65
N LEU A 3 12.71 -11.14 21.63
CA LEU A 3 12.20 -10.50 20.40
C LEU A 3 13.34 -10.02 19.49
N ILE A 4 14.35 -9.38 20.07
CA ILE A 4 15.52 -8.89 19.34
C ILE A 4 16.27 -10.05 18.67
N ARG A 5 16.42 -11.17 19.37
CA ARG A 5 17.05 -12.36 18.78
C ARG A 5 16.25 -12.92 17.61
N LYS A 6 14.92 -12.98 17.70
CA LYS A 6 14.05 -13.42 16.59
C LYS A 6 14.16 -12.50 15.37
N TYR A 7 14.17 -11.20 15.62
CA TYR A 7 14.38 -10.21 14.54
C TYR A 7 15.71 -10.45 13.81
N PHE A 8 16.82 -10.53 14.55
CA PHE A 8 18.13 -10.76 13.94
C PHE A 8 18.24 -12.11 13.22
N SER A 9 17.66 -13.15 13.76
CA SER A 9 17.63 -14.48 13.10
C SER A 9 16.87 -14.43 11.79
N TYR A 10 15.72 -13.76 11.75
CA TYR A 10 14.94 -13.61 10.53
C TYR A 10 15.63 -12.70 9.49
N ALA A 11 16.20 -11.59 9.94
CA ALA A 11 16.98 -10.70 9.07
C ALA A 11 18.17 -11.43 8.44
N LYS A 12 18.92 -12.21 9.21
CA LYS A 12 20.02 -13.05 8.72
C LYS A 12 19.55 -14.11 7.71
N TYR A 13 18.42 -14.76 7.99
CA TYR A 13 17.81 -15.72 7.06
C TYR A 13 17.45 -15.05 5.72
N LEU A 14 16.81 -13.88 5.74
CA LEU A 14 16.46 -13.14 4.54
C LEU A 14 17.70 -12.69 3.77
N ALA A 15 18.72 -12.16 4.44
CA ALA A 15 19.94 -11.70 3.82
C ALA A 15 20.65 -12.83 3.06
N ASN A 16 20.65 -14.04 3.61
CA ASN A 16 21.27 -15.20 2.98
C ASN A 16 20.45 -15.78 1.82
N LYS A 17 19.13 -15.63 1.86
CA LYS A 17 18.22 -16.26 0.88
C LYS A 17 17.84 -15.32 -0.26
N ASN A 18 17.64 -14.05 0.02
CA ASN A 18 17.17 -13.07 -0.95
C ASN A 18 17.49 -11.63 -0.50
N THR A 19 18.57 -11.08 -1.06
CA THR A 19 19.05 -9.74 -0.72
C THR A 19 18.00 -8.64 -1.00
N THR A 20 17.22 -8.77 -2.07
CA THR A 20 16.17 -7.80 -2.41
C THR A 20 15.07 -7.78 -1.35
N ASN A 21 14.61 -8.94 -0.89
CA ASN A 21 13.60 -9.03 0.18
C ASN A 21 14.16 -8.55 1.51
N PHE A 22 15.43 -8.79 1.78
CA PHE A 22 16.10 -8.26 2.97
C PHE A 22 16.11 -6.72 2.96
N GLU A 23 16.53 -6.09 1.85
CA GLU A 23 16.53 -4.63 1.74
C GLU A 23 15.13 -4.03 1.87
N ARG A 24 14.13 -4.62 1.24
CA ARG A 24 12.71 -4.19 1.38
C ARG A 24 12.24 -4.29 2.82
N PHE A 25 12.50 -5.40 3.49
CA PHE A 25 12.15 -5.60 4.89
C PHE A 25 12.85 -4.59 5.81
N LYS A 26 14.16 -4.38 5.61
CA LYS A 26 14.95 -3.40 6.36
C LYS A 26 14.37 -1.99 6.20
N ASN A 27 14.13 -1.55 4.97
CA ASN A 27 13.57 -0.22 4.69
C ASN A 27 12.18 -0.06 5.31
N TRP A 28 11.33 -1.09 5.21
CA TRP A 28 10.03 -1.08 5.86
C TRP A 28 10.15 -0.95 7.38
N MET A 29 11.05 -1.67 8.02
CA MET A 29 11.26 -1.56 9.48
C MET A 29 11.67 -0.15 9.90
N HIS A 30 12.54 0.51 9.14
CA HIS A 30 12.86 1.92 9.38
C HIS A 30 11.63 2.83 9.28
N THR A 31 10.85 2.67 8.22
CA THR A 31 9.60 3.44 8.01
C THR A 31 8.60 3.18 9.14
N TYR A 32 8.38 1.93 9.51
CA TYR A 32 7.47 1.54 10.57
C TYR A 32 7.86 2.14 11.92
N ILE A 33 9.14 2.07 12.28
CA ILE A 33 9.66 2.67 13.52
C ILE A 33 9.45 4.19 13.51
N ALA A 34 9.72 4.86 12.38
CA ALA A 34 9.50 6.29 12.24
C ALA A 34 8.01 6.66 12.42
N TYR A 35 7.09 5.91 11.83
CA TYR A 35 5.66 6.11 12.01
C TYR A 35 5.22 5.89 13.46
N LYS A 36 5.64 4.79 14.08
CA LYS A 36 5.30 4.50 15.48
C LYS A 36 5.86 5.54 16.45
N SER A 37 7.07 6.02 16.23
CA SER A 37 7.68 7.05 17.06
C SER A 37 6.98 8.42 16.97
N ASN A 38 6.28 8.67 15.86
CA ASN A 38 5.56 9.93 15.62
C ASN A 38 4.03 9.79 15.69
N GLU A 39 3.51 8.61 16.00
CA GLU A 39 2.06 8.33 16.03
C GLU A 39 1.28 9.31 16.91
N SER A 40 1.82 9.66 18.08
CA SER A 40 1.20 10.64 18.99
C SER A 40 1.15 12.08 18.46
N LYS A 41 1.97 12.38 17.44
CA LYS A 41 2.03 13.70 16.78
C LYS A 41 1.23 13.73 15.48
N PHE A 42 0.66 12.59 15.07
CA PHE A 42 -0.10 12.50 13.85
C PHE A 42 -1.36 13.38 13.93
N ASN A 43 -1.56 14.21 12.92
CA ASN A 43 -2.73 15.06 12.82
C ASN A 43 -3.37 14.91 11.43
N PRO A 44 -4.52 14.25 11.33
CA PRO A 44 -5.19 13.98 10.05
C PRO A 44 -5.63 15.26 9.32
N THR A 45 -5.72 16.41 9.99
CA THR A 45 -6.10 17.67 9.35
C THR A 45 -5.11 18.15 8.28
N TYR A 46 -3.87 17.65 8.31
CA TYR A 46 -2.85 17.94 7.30
C TYR A 46 -2.94 17.02 6.09
N LEU A 47 -3.73 15.96 6.16
CA LEU A 47 -3.95 15.08 5.02
C LEU A 47 -4.92 15.73 4.01
N PRO A 48 -4.78 15.40 2.71
CA PRO A 48 -5.75 15.79 1.72
C PRO A 48 -7.10 15.12 2.03
N LYS A 49 -8.18 15.80 1.66
CA LYS A 49 -9.51 15.21 1.66
C LYS A 49 -9.66 14.31 0.44
N TYR A 50 -10.12 13.09 0.68
CA TYR A 50 -10.32 12.11 -0.38
C TYR A 50 -11.78 12.01 -0.80
N GLU A 51 -12.01 11.72 -2.08
CA GLU A 51 -13.35 11.53 -2.65
C GLU A 51 -13.58 10.05 -2.95
N GLN A 52 -14.84 9.60 -2.84
CA GLN A 52 -15.20 8.24 -3.22
C GLN A 52 -14.88 7.99 -4.70
N GLY A 53 -14.28 6.83 -5.00
CA GLY A 53 -13.81 6.48 -6.34
C GLY A 53 -12.46 7.07 -6.74
N GLN A 54 -11.88 7.95 -5.92
CA GLN A 54 -10.55 8.46 -6.15
C GLN A 54 -9.52 7.33 -6.08
N ILE A 55 -8.55 7.37 -7.00
CA ILE A 55 -7.44 6.43 -7.00
C ILE A 55 -6.25 7.09 -6.32
N ILE A 56 -5.71 6.39 -5.34
CA ILE A 56 -4.58 6.84 -4.55
C ILE A 56 -3.47 5.79 -4.56
N PHE A 57 -2.26 6.22 -4.27
CA PHE A 57 -1.12 5.34 -4.11
C PHE A 57 -0.87 5.14 -2.61
N VAL A 58 -0.94 3.89 -2.16
CA VAL A 58 -0.89 3.52 -0.74
C VAL A 58 0.28 2.58 -0.51
N ASP A 59 1.10 2.87 0.49
CA ASP A 59 2.08 1.91 1.01
C ASP A 59 1.43 1.04 2.08
N PHE A 60 1.16 -0.22 1.72
CA PHE A 60 0.60 -1.23 2.64
C PHE A 60 1.64 -1.82 3.58
N GLY A 61 2.89 -1.43 3.43
CA GLY A 61 3.98 -1.95 4.24
C GLY A 61 4.37 -3.38 3.89
N CYS A 62 4.88 -4.10 4.86
CA CYS A 62 5.29 -5.50 4.70
C CYS A 62 4.22 -6.42 5.32
N GLY A 63 3.31 -6.90 4.51
CA GLY A 63 2.25 -7.82 4.93
C GLY A 63 2.73 -9.25 5.15
N ILE A 64 1.84 -10.08 5.70
CA ILE A 64 2.10 -11.49 5.99
C ILE A 64 1.36 -12.36 4.96
N ARG A 65 2.10 -13.25 4.30
CA ARG A 65 1.56 -14.23 3.32
C ARG A 65 0.83 -13.57 2.15
N HIS A 66 -0.51 -13.59 2.19
CA HIS A 66 -1.40 -13.12 1.11
C HIS A 66 -1.90 -11.69 1.31
N GLU A 67 -1.48 -11.03 2.37
CA GLU A 67 -1.78 -9.61 2.57
C GLU A 67 -1.10 -8.77 1.49
N PHE A 68 -1.75 -7.67 1.11
CA PHE A 68 -1.11 -6.68 0.24
C PHE A 68 0.16 -6.17 0.92
N SER A 69 1.21 -6.07 0.14
CA SER A 69 2.52 -5.63 0.64
C SER A 69 3.10 -4.61 -0.32
N TYR A 70 3.78 -3.62 0.25
CA TYR A 70 4.43 -2.54 -0.50
C TYR A 70 3.44 -1.59 -1.16
N PRO A 71 3.92 -0.57 -1.91
CA PRO A 71 3.05 0.40 -2.55
C PRO A 71 2.18 -0.21 -3.65
N HIS A 72 0.88 0.08 -3.58
CA HIS A 72 -0.10 -0.25 -4.61
C HIS A 72 -1.07 0.91 -4.84
N TYR A 73 -1.67 0.95 -6.01
CA TYR A 73 -2.84 1.79 -6.23
C TYR A 73 -4.05 1.20 -5.50
N ALA A 74 -4.91 2.08 -5.02
CA ALA A 74 -6.15 1.70 -4.35
C ALA A 74 -7.28 2.69 -4.68
N ILE A 75 -8.51 2.21 -4.65
CA ILE A 75 -9.71 3.03 -4.84
C ILE A 75 -10.29 3.38 -3.47
N VAL A 76 -10.56 4.65 -3.23
CA VAL A 76 -11.21 5.13 -2.01
C VAL A 76 -12.69 4.77 -2.02
N LEU A 77 -13.17 4.19 -0.93
CA LEU A 77 -14.58 3.83 -0.74
C LEU A 77 -15.36 4.81 0.15
N ASN A 78 -14.67 5.63 0.91
CA ASN A 78 -15.33 6.59 1.81
C ASN A 78 -16.23 7.55 1.04
N THR A 79 -17.50 7.64 1.44
CA THR A 79 -18.48 8.55 0.81
C THR A 79 -18.37 9.98 1.31
N ASN A 80 -17.96 10.17 2.56
CA ASN A 80 -17.84 11.47 3.23
C ASN A 80 -16.54 11.53 4.02
N ASP A 81 -15.43 11.74 3.36
CA ASP A 81 -14.18 11.96 4.05
C ASP A 81 -14.15 13.36 4.69
N ARG A 82 -13.77 13.43 5.96
CA ARG A 82 -13.67 14.68 6.73
C ARG A 82 -12.22 14.92 7.11
N LYS A 83 -11.81 16.18 7.17
CA LYS A 83 -10.45 16.58 7.54
C LYS A 83 -9.91 16.03 8.89
N LYS A 84 -10.80 15.57 9.76
CA LYS A 84 -10.43 14.96 11.05
C LYS A 84 -10.45 13.44 11.02
N ASN A 85 -10.75 12.86 9.87
CA ASN A 85 -10.80 11.41 9.72
C ASN A 85 -9.38 10.87 9.57
N ASP A 86 -9.02 9.93 10.42
CA ASP A 86 -7.73 9.23 10.42
C ASP A 86 -7.81 7.84 9.79
N LEU A 87 -9.00 7.43 9.37
CA LEU A 87 -9.27 6.13 8.75
C LEU A 87 -9.79 6.30 7.32
N LEU A 88 -9.17 5.59 6.40
CA LEU A 88 -9.58 5.54 5.01
C LEU A 88 -9.84 4.08 4.59
N THR A 89 -11.05 3.83 4.09
CA THR A 89 -11.39 2.51 3.52
C THR A 89 -11.03 2.49 2.05
N VAL A 90 -10.23 1.52 1.63
CA VAL A 90 -9.76 1.42 0.26
C VAL A 90 -9.86 0.00 -0.28
N VAL A 91 -10.02 -0.12 -1.60
CA VAL A 91 -9.87 -1.40 -2.33
C VAL A 91 -8.54 -1.36 -3.06
N PRO A 92 -7.58 -2.22 -2.72
CA PRO A 92 -6.30 -2.26 -3.40
C PRO A 92 -6.45 -2.80 -4.82
N LEU A 93 -5.64 -2.25 -5.73
CA LEU A 93 -5.58 -2.65 -7.13
C LEU A 93 -4.30 -3.44 -7.40
N THR A 94 -4.40 -4.44 -8.25
CA THR A 94 -3.24 -5.19 -8.74
C THR A 94 -3.28 -5.31 -10.25
N SER A 95 -2.11 -5.37 -10.87
CA SER A 95 -2.01 -5.57 -12.31
C SER A 95 -2.41 -7.00 -12.68
N LYS A 96 -3.27 -7.14 -13.69
CA LYS A 96 -3.54 -8.45 -14.29
C LYS A 96 -2.26 -8.96 -14.96
N LYS A 97 -1.77 -10.10 -14.49
CA LYS A 97 -0.61 -10.76 -15.12
C LYS A 97 -1.08 -11.66 -16.26
N PRO A 98 -0.29 -11.82 -17.36
CA PRO A 98 -0.67 -12.68 -18.48
C PRO A 98 -0.97 -14.13 -18.12
N LYS A 99 -0.41 -14.62 -17.00
CA LYS A 99 -0.64 -15.97 -16.48
C LYS A 99 -1.96 -16.13 -15.70
N HIS A 100 -2.64 -15.05 -15.36
CA HIS A 100 -3.91 -15.08 -14.63
C HIS A 100 -5.05 -15.13 -15.64
N THR A 101 -5.28 -16.31 -16.22
CA THR A 101 -6.40 -16.55 -17.15
C THR A 101 -7.74 -16.60 -16.43
N ASN A 102 -7.75 -17.04 -15.17
CA ASN A 102 -8.95 -17.10 -14.34
C ASN A 102 -8.79 -16.19 -13.13
N LEU A 103 -9.72 -15.27 -12.93
CA LEU A 103 -9.84 -14.49 -11.69
C LEU A 103 -10.29 -15.44 -10.57
N LYS A 104 -9.78 -15.20 -9.36
CA LYS A 104 -10.32 -15.85 -8.16
C LYS A 104 -11.67 -15.25 -7.83
N ASP A 105 -12.51 -15.96 -7.06
CA ASP A 105 -13.89 -15.56 -6.75
C ASP A 105 -14.01 -14.17 -6.10
N TRP A 106 -12.94 -13.68 -5.46
CA TRP A 106 -12.89 -12.34 -4.85
C TRP A 106 -12.19 -11.29 -5.72
N GLU A 107 -11.64 -11.67 -6.88
CA GLU A 107 -10.99 -10.76 -7.81
C GLU A 107 -12.00 -10.31 -8.86
N HIS A 108 -12.20 -9.02 -8.98
CA HIS A 108 -13.02 -8.42 -10.01
C HIS A 108 -12.14 -7.73 -11.04
N GLU A 109 -12.35 -8.03 -12.30
CA GLU A 109 -11.73 -7.27 -13.37
C GLU A 109 -12.41 -5.91 -13.46
N ILE A 110 -11.65 -4.86 -13.15
CA ILE A 110 -12.13 -3.50 -13.36
C ILE A 110 -12.01 -3.23 -14.85
N ALA A 111 -13.16 -3.22 -15.53
CA ALA A 111 -13.23 -3.03 -16.96
C ALA A 111 -12.67 -1.68 -17.40
N TYR A 112 -12.19 -1.67 -18.62
CA TYR A 112 -11.56 -0.64 -19.44
C TYR A 112 -11.74 0.87 -19.12
N PRO A 113 -12.88 1.38 -18.63
CA PRO A 113 -13.01 2.82 -18.38
C PRO A 113 -12.04 3.38 -17.34
N ILE A 114 -11.69 2.59 -16.33
CA ILE A 114 -10.77 3.06 -15.26
C ILE A 114 -9.33 3.16 -15.75
N LYS A 115 -8.92 2.33 -16.70
CA LYS A 115 -7.57 2.43 -17.27
C LYS A 115 -7.35 3.77 -17.97
N ASN A 116 -8.34 4.25 -18.70
CA ASN A 116 -8.27 5.54 -19.38
C ASN A 116 -8.42 6.70 -18.39
N LEU A 117 -9.31 6.59 -17.40
CA LEU A 117 -9.42 7.57 -16.31
C LEU A 117 -8.12 7.69 -15.49
N LEU A 118 -7.44 6.56 -15.23
CA LEU A 118 -6.15 6.53 -14.57
C LEU A 118 -5.06 7.21 -15.39
N VAL A 119 -4.98 6.90 -16.68
CA VAL A 119 -3.99 7.49 -17.59
C VAL A 119 -4.25 8.99 -17.74
N ASP A 120 -5.49 9.39 -17.97
CA ASP A 120 -5.86 10.80 -18.12
C ASP A 120 -5.64 11.61 -16.83
N LYS A 121 -5.88 11.00 -15.66
CA LYS A 121 -5.64 11.66 -14.38
C LYS A 121 -4.15 11.74 -14.06
N VAL A 122 -3.40 10.66 -14.26
CA VAL A 122 -1.94 10.65 -14.07
C VAL A 122 -1.27 11.64 -15.03
N VAL A 123 -1.69 11.71 -16.29
CA VAL A 123 -1.18 12.68 -17.27
C VAL A 123 -1.50 14.12 -16.84
N LYS A 124 -2.69 14.39 -16.32
CA LYS A 124 -3.07 15.72 -15.80
C LYS A 124 -2.36 16.11 -14.52
N ASP A 125 -2.24 15.17 -13.57
CA ASP A 125 -1.65 15.45 -12.25
C ASP A 125 -0.12 15.61 -12.32
N PHE A 126 0.54 15.03 -13.32
CA PHE A 126 1.99 15.11 -13.51
C PHE A 126 2.44 15.99 -14.67
N ASN A 127 1.52 16.68 -15.39
CA ASN A 127 1.84 17.52 -16.56
C ASN A 127 2.74 16.83 -17.61
N LEU A 128 2.49 15.54 -17.86
CA LEU A 128 3.21 14.75 -18.85
C LEU A 128 2.58 14.88 -20.25
#